data_79c21bb7b9107501a840cb88f2bd0689
#
_entry.id   79c21bb7b9107501a840cb88f2bd0689
#
_cell.length_a   1.000
_cell.length_b   1.000
_cell.length_c   1.000
_cell.angle_alpha   90.00
_cell.angle_beta   90.00
_cell.angle_gamma   90.00
#
_symmetry.space_group_name_H-M   'P 1'
#
loop_
_entity.id
_entity.type
_entity.pdbx_description
1 polymer ?
#
loop_
_entity_poly.entity_id
_entity_poly.type
_entity_poly.pdbx_seq_one_letter_code
_entity_poly.pdbx_strand_id
1 'polypeptide(L)'
;MTAPPVDWVEAAEAADPASLADQAAVAALLGREPQGDFEVVVRRTGGAPVVIENAPVLPGGRPMPTRWWLVDAELCRRVGTLEAEGGVRRAEAEVGEAVMADAHRRYEMLRDRAMPQ
;
A
#
# COMPACT_ATOMS: atom_id res chain seq x y z
N MET A 1 3.11 15.56 18.48
CA MET A 1 3.07 16.51 17.36
C MET A 1 2.53 15.79 16.14
N THR A 2 1.48 16.31 15.56
CA THR A 2 0.84 15.71 14.38
C THR A 2 1.62 16.12 13.13
N ALA A 3 1.92 15.17 12.26
CA ALA A 3 2.52 15.50 10.97
C ALA A 3 1.55 16.36 10.16
N PRO A 4 2.04 17.32 9.37
CA PRO A 4 1.16 18.09 8.50
C PRO A 4 0.42 17.17 7.52
N PRO A 5 -0.82 17.49 7.16
CA PRO A 5 -1.55 16.70 6.18
C PRO A 5 -0.84 16.70 4.82
N VAL A 6 -0.95 15.60 4.11
CA VAL A 6 -0.39 15.47 2.76
C VAL A 6 -1.51 15.85 1.78
N ASP A 7 -1.59 17.12 1.44
CA ASP A 7 -2.68 17.68 0.64
C ASP A 7 -2.61 17.35 -0.85
N TRP A 8 -1.49 16.77 -1.29
CA TRP A 8 -1.30 16.33 -2.68
C TRP A 8 -1.69 14.86 -2.91
N VAL A 9 -2.18 14.18 -1.88
CA VAL A 9 -2.62 12.80 -1.96
C VAL A 9 -4.14 12.74 -1.91
N GLU A 10 -4.76 12.05 -2.87
CA GLU A 10 -6.19 11.86 -2.95
C GLU A 10 -6.53 10.38 -2.97
N ALA A 11 -7.43 9.95 -2.09
CA ALA A 11 -8.00 8.62 -2.16
C ALA A 11 -8.92 8.53 -3.37
N ALA A 12 -8.82 7.46 -4.13
CA ALA A 12 -9.76 7.19 -5.21
C ALA A 12 -11.13 6.88 -4.61
N GLU A 13 -12.20 7.40 -5.22
CA GLU A 13 -13.58 7.06 -4.79
C GLU A 13 -13.84 5.55 -4.92
N ALA A 14 -13.25 4.95 -5.95
CA ALA A 14 -13.19 3.52 -6.14
C ALA A 14 -11.81 3.18 -6.69
N ALA A 15 -11.33 1.99 -6.41
CA ALA A 15 -10.05 1.56 -6.95
C ALA A 15 -10.12 1.51 -8.48
N ASP A 16 -9.16 2.17 -9.16
CA ASP A 16 -9.08 2.19 -10.61
C ASP A 16 -8.20 1.05 -11.12
N PRO A 17 -8.67 0.28 -12.11
CA PRO A 17 -7.78 -0.64 -12.80
C PRO A 17 -6.55 0.10 -13.34
N ALA A 18 -5.37 -0.49 -13.22
CA ALA A 18 -4.14 0.14 -13.67
C ALA A 18 -4.13 0.31 -15.18
N SER A 19 -3.97 1.56 -15.64
CA SER A 19 -3.75 1.86 -17.05
C SER A 19 -2.32 1.44 -17.46
N LEU A 20 -2.03 1.48 -18.75
CA LEU A 20 -0.65 1.25 -19.22
C LEU A 20 0.32 2.28 -18.65
N ALA A 21 -0.12 3.53 -18.51
CA ALA A 21 0.69 4.59 -17.90
C ALA A 21 0.93 4.30 -16.41
N ASP A 22 -0.07 3.81 -15.68
CA ASP A 22 0.08 3.39 -14.29
C ASP A 22 1.07 2.24 -14.14
N GLN A 23 0.98 1.25 -15.02
CA GLN A 23 1.89 0.11 -15.00
C GLN A 23 3.34 0.54 -15.22
N ALA A 24 3.57 1.44 -16.17
CA ALA A 24 4.90 1.99 -16.44
C ALA A 24 5.41 2.83 -15.24
N ALA A 25 4.56 3.65 -14.66
CA ALA A 25 4.92 4.49 -13.51
C ALA A 25 5.28 3.64 -12.29
N VAL A 26 4.48 2.62 -11.98
CA VAL A 26 4.74 1.71 -10.86
C VAL A 26 6.01 0.89 -11.09
N ALA A 27 6.22 0.38 -12.31
CA ALA A 27 7.45 -0.33 -12.65
C ALA A 27 8.69 0.54 -12.42
N ALA A 28 8.64 1.80 -12.81
CA ALA A 28 9.73 2.75 -12.58
C ALA A 28 9.98 2.99 -11.09
N LEU A 29 8.91 3.17 -10.29
CA LEU A 29 9.01 3.38 -8.85
C LEU A 29 9.54 2.16 -8.11
N LEU A 30 9.13 0.96 -8.51
CA LEU A 30 9.60 -0.29 -7.92
C LEU A 30 11.00 -0.69 -8.39
N GLY A 31 11.46 -0.17 -9.53
CA GLY A 31 12.70 -0.60 -10.16
C GLY A 31 12.61 -1.96 -10.85
N ARG A 32 11.41 -2.47 -11.06
CA ARG A 32 11.14 -3.75 -11.72
C ARG A 32 9.68 -3.82 -12.17
N GLU A 33 9.38 -4.74 -13.06
CA GLU A 33 7.99 -4.99 -13.45
C GLU A 33 7.21 -5.57 -12.26
N PRO A 34 5.96 -5.13 -12.04
CA PRO A 34 5.09 -5.75 -11.06
C PRO A 34 4.86 -7.24 -11.39
N GLN A 35 4.82 -8.07 -10.36
CA GLN A 35 4.64 -9.51 -10.54
C GLN A 35 3.22 -9.91 -10.91
N GLY A 36 2.24 -9.09 -10.59
CA GLY A 36 0.83 -9.36 -10.85
C GLY A 36 0.04 -8.10 -11.13
N ASP A 37 -1.24 -8.29 -11.34
CA ASP A 37 -2.16 -7.18 -11.59
C ASP A 37 -2.40 -6.36 -10.33
N PHE A 38 -2.75 -5.11 -10.52
CA PHE A 38 -3.05 -4.20 -9.42
C PHE A 38 -4.05 -3.13 -9.84
N GLU A 39 -4.63 -2.47 -8.84
CA GLU A 39 -5.44 -1.29 -9.00
C GLU A 39 -4.79 -0.13 -8.24
N VAL A 40 -5.05 1.10 -8.66
CA VAL A 40 -4.54 2.28 -7.95
C VAL A 40 -5.63 2.79 -7.02
N VAL A 41 -5.31 2.85 -5.72
CA VAL A 41 -6.28 3.25 -4.68
C VAL A 41 -6.02 4.64 -4.13
N VAL A 42 -4.80 5.14 -4.24
CA VAL A 42 -4.44 6.50 -3.84
C VAL A 42 -3.54 7.09 -4.93
N ARG A 43 -3.84 8.32 -5.34
CA ARG A 43 -3.07 9.05 -6.35
C ARG A 43 -2.59 10.39 -5.81
N ARG A 44 -1.50 10.90 -6.37
CA ARG A 44 -1.15 12.30 -6.21
C ARG A 44 -2.16 13.16 -6.95
N THR A 45 -2.33 14.40 -6.52
CA THR A 45 -2.93 15.44 -7.36
C THR A 45 -2.13 15.49 -8.67
N GLY A 46 -2.80 15.26 -9.79
CA GLY A 46 -2.12 15.10 -11.08
C GLY A 46 -2.06 13.67 -11.60
N GLY A 47 -2.38 12.68 -10.75
CA GLY A 47 -2.68 11.31 -11.18
C GLY A 47 -1.63 10.25 -10.92
N ALA A 48 -0.41 10.59 -10.48
CA ALA A 48 0.62 9.59 -10.24
C ALA A 48 0.22 8.61 -9.12
N PRO A 49 0.47 7.30 -9.28
CA PRO A 49 0.14 6.32 -8.24
C PRO A 49 0.90 6.55 -6.94
N VAL A 50 0.21 6.45 -5.81
CA VAL A 50 0.79 6.54 -4.47
C VAL A 50 0.67 5.22 -3.73
N VAL A 51 -0.53 4.62 -3.73
CA VAL A 51 -0.80 3.31 -3.14
C VAL A 51 -1.50 2.45 -4.18
N ILE A 52 -1.03 1.23 -4.32
CA ILE A 52 -1.66 0.24 -5.18
C ILE A 52 -2.23 -0.91 -4.33
N GLU A 53 -3.30 -1.50 -4.84
CA GLU A 53 -3.91 -2.69 -4.27
C GLU A 53 -3.63 -3.86 -5.19
N ASN A 54 -2.88 -4.84 -4.72
CA ASN A 54 -2.49 -5.99 -5.50
C ASN A 54 -3.64 -6.99 -5.65
N ALA A 55 -3.75 -7.60 -6.82
CA ALA A 55 -4.62 -8.74 -7.00
C ALA A 55 -4.21 -9.86 -6.02
N PRO A 56 -5.18 -10.61 -5.47
CA PRO A 56 -4.88 -11.58 -4.42
C PRO A 56 -4.07 -12.79 -4.89
N VAL A 57 -4.06 -13.03 -6.20
CA VAL A 57 -3.37 -14.18 -6.80
C VAL A 57 -2.45 -13.71 -7.91
N LEU A 58 -1.21 -14.18 -7.88
CA LEU A 58 -0.23 -13.92 -8.93
C LEU A 58 -0.49 -14.78 -10.15
N PRO A 59 0.01 -14.39 -11.35
CA PRO A 59 0.02 -15.28 -12.50
C PRO A 59 0.68 -16.61 -12.12
N GLY A 60 0.04 -17.71 -12.41
CA GLY A 60 0.50 -19.05 -12.00
C GLY A 60 -0.17 -19.58 -10.75
N GLY A 61 -1.05 -18.79 -10.11
CA GLY A 61 -1.90 -19.27 -9.02
C GLY A 61 -1.34 -19.09 -7.60
N ARG A 62 -0.12 -18.56 -7.45
CA ARG A 62 0.44 -18.32 -6.12
C ARG A 62 -0.23 -17.12 -5.44
N PRO A 63 -0.48 -17.17 -4.13
CA PRO A 63 -1.04 -16.03 -3.42
C PRO A 63 -0.09 -14.83 -3.42
N MET A 64 -0.68 -13.63 -3.53
CA MET A 64 0.03 -12.38 -3.30
C MET A 64 -0.16 -12.01 -1.83
N PRO A 65 0.89 -12.07 -0.97
CA PRO A 65 0.71 -11.93 0.48
C PRO A 65 0.37 -10.51 0.92
N THR A 66 0.71 -9.51 0.13
CA THR A 66 0.54 -8.11 0.51
C THR A 66 -0.52 -7.45 -0.36
N ARG A 67 -1.61 -6.98 0.27
CA ARG A 67 -2.73 -6.34 -0.43
C ARG A 67 -2.36 -4.95 -0.93
N TRP A 68 -1.67 -4.16 -0.13
CA TRP A 68 -1.39 -2.76 -0.47
C TRP A 68 0.09 -2.47 -0.41
N TRP A 69 0.58 -1.74 -1.42
CA TRP A 69 1.94 -1.23 -1.46
C TRP A 69 1.94 0.28 -1.58
N LEU A 70 2.73 0.92 -0.72
CA LEU A 70 3.08 2.33 -0.87
C LEU A 70 4.20 2.40 -1.91
N VAL A 71 3.95 3.08 -3.02
CA VAL A 71 4.90 3.14 -4.14
C VAL A 71 5.48 4.54 -4.37
N ASP A 72 4.86 5.58 -3.81
CA ASP A 72 5.35 6.94 -3.94
C ASP A 72 6.74 7.10 -3.31
N ALA A 73 7.71 7.61 -4.09
CA ALA A 73 9.10 7.67 -3.65
C ALA A 73 9.32 8.57 -2.43
N GLU A 74 8.63 9.71 -2.37
CA GLU A 74 8.76 10.63 -1.23
C GLU A 74 8.22 10.02 0.05
N LEU A 75 7.02 9.43 -0.01
CA LEU A 75 6.42 8.79 1.16
C LEU A 75 7.21 7.55 1.59
N CYS A 76 7.71 6.76 0.64
CA CYS A 76 8.59 5.63 0.96
C CYS A 76 9.84 6.09 1.73
N ARG A 77 10.45 7.20 1.33
CA ARG A 77 11.59 7.76 2.06
C ARG A 77 11.22 8.23 3.45
N ARG A 78 10.08 8.91 3.61
CA ARG A 78 9.60 9.38 4.91
C ARG A 78 9.32 8.22 5.86
N VAL A 79 8.64 7.19 5.37
CA VAL A 79 8.35 5.98 6.16
C VAL A 79 9.65 5.27 6.51
N GLY A 80 10.56 5.11 5.57
CA GLY A 80 11.87 4.50 5.81
C GLY A 80 12.68 5.22 6.89
N THR A 81 12.64 6.55 6.90
CA THR A 81 13.30 7.36 7.94
C THR A 81 12.65 7.10 9.31
N LEU A 82 11.32 7.09 9.38
CA LEU A 82 10.60 6.80 10.62
C LEU A 82 10.91 5.39 11.14
N GLU A 83 10.96 4.41 10.27
CA GLU A 83 11.30 3.04 10.63
C GLU A 83 12.74 2.94 11.17
N ALA A 84 13.69 3.61 10.51
CA ALA A 84 15.09 3.65 10.95
C ALA A 84 15.25 4.30 12.32
N GLU A 85 14.34 5.22 12.68
CA GLU A 85 14.35 5.90 13.97
C GLU A 85 13.53 5.17 15.04
N GLY A 86 13.09 3.95 14.79
CA GLY A 86 12.31 3.16 15.74
C GLY A 86 10.81 3.46 15.72
N GLY A 87 10.29 3.99 14.61
CA GLY A 87 8.88 4.37 14.50
C GLY A 87 7.90 3.23 14.70
N VAL A 88 8.25 2.01 14.28
CA VAL A 88 7.38 0.84 14.47
C VAL A 88 7.17 0.57 15.95
N ARG A 89 8.25 0.55 16.74
CA ARG A 89 8.15 0.34 18.19
C ARG A 89 7.35 1.42 18.87
N ARG A 90 7.55 2.69 18.47
CA ARG A 90 6.79 3.81 19.03
C ARG A 90 5.31 3.71 18.72
N ALA A 91 4.97 3.35 17.49
CA ALA A 91 3.58 3.17 17.08
C ALA A 91 2.92 2.03 17.85
N GLU A 92 3.60 0.90 17.99
CA GLU A 92 3.11 -0.25 18.76
C GLU A 92 2.88 0.11 20.23
N ALA A 93 3.79 0.88 20.83
CA ALA A 93 3.68 1.31 22.22
C ALA A 93 2.49 2.25 22.42
N GLU A 94 2.26 3.18 21.50
CA GLU A 94 1.12 4.11 21.57
C GLU A 94 -0.22 3.43 21.36
N VAL A 95 -0.27 2.51 20.41
CA VAL A 95 -1.50 1.83 20.02
C VAL A 95 -1.88 0.73 21.01
N GLY A 96 -0.91 -0.01 21.53
CA GLY A 96 -1.12 -1.11 22.46
C GLY A 96 -1.37 -2.45 21.77
N GLU A 97 -1.10 -3.53 22.48
CA GLU A 97 -1.17 -4.89 21.94
C GLU A 97 -2.55 -5.31 21.44
N ALA A 98 -3.60 -4.96 22.18
CA ALA A 98 -4.97 -5.37 21.83
C ALA A 98 -5.42 -4.74 20.50
N VAL A 99 -5.12 -3.46 20.30
CA VAL A 99 -5.48 -2.74 19.07
C VAL A 99 -4.64 -3.26 17.89
N MET A 100 -3.35 -3.53 18.11
CA MET A 100 -2.48 -4.11 17.09
C MET A 100 -2.96 -5.49 16.67
N ALA A 101 -3.30 -6.36 17.65
CA ALA A 101 -3.82 -7.69 17.36
C ALA A 101 -5.12 -7.63 16.57
N ASP A 102 -6.02 -6.71 16.91
CA ASP A 102 -7.26 -6.51 16.19
C ASP A 102 -7.03 -6.03 14.76
N ALA A 103 -6.11 -5.09 14.56
CA ALA A 103 -5.76 -4.60 13.24
C ALA A 103 -5.18 -5.72 12.35
N HIS A 104 -4.32 -6.56 12.91
CA HIS A 104 -3.76 -7.71 12.19
C HIS A 104 -4.85 -8.71 11.79
N ARG A 105 -5.79 -8.99 12.69
CA ARG A 105 -6.92 -9.89 12.39
C ARG A 105 -7.79 -9.33 11.27
N ARG A 106 -8.09 -8.02 11.31
CA ARG A 106 -8.88 -7.37 10.27
C ARG A 106 -8.18 -7.42 8.91
N TYR A 107 -6.86 -7.22 8.89
CA TYR A 107 -6.08 -7.31 7.67
C TYR A 107 -6.13 -8.74 7.09
N GLU A 108 -5.93 -9.76 7.93
CA GLU A 108 -6.01 -11.16 7.52
C GLU A 108 -7.39 -11.49 6.93
N MET A 109 -8.45 -11.02 7.57
CA MET A 109 -9.81 -11.23 7.08
C MET A 109 -10.03 -10.58 5.71
N LEU A 110 -9.55 -9.36 5.50
CA LEU A 110 -9.66 -8.67 4.22
C LEU A 110 -8.86 -9.40 3.14
N ARG A 111 -7.66 -9.84 3.47
CA ARG A 111 -6.82 -10.61 2.56
C ARG A 111 -7.49 -11.92 2.15
N ASP A 112 -8.00 -12.66 3.14
CA ASP A 112 -8.62 -13.96 2.88
C ASP A 112 -9.92 -13.85 2.09
N ARG A 113 -10.72 -12.81 2.34
CA ARG A 113 -11.93 -12.53 1.56
C ARG A 113 -11.64 -12.22 0.09
N ALA A 114 -10.49 -11.64 -0.20
CA ALA A 114 -10.10 -11.28 -1.54
C ALA A 114 -9.63 -12.49 -2.34
N MET A 115 -9.29 -13.60 -1.67
CA MET A 115 -8.84 -14.82 -2.35
C MET A 115 -10.00 -15.51 -3.07
N PRO A 116 -9.77 -15.97 -4.32
CA PRO A 116 -10.75 -16.78 -5.03
C PRO A 116 -11.03 -18.07 -4.28
N GLN A 117 -12.29 -18.50 -4.36
CA GLN A 117 -12.69 -19.79 -3.77
C GLN A 117 -12.41 -20.93 -4.71
#